data_13e94ffdd26b454c8f318178c6f93e6b
#
_entry.id   13e94ffdd26b454c8f318178c6f93e6b
#
_cell.length_a   1.000
_cell.length_b   1.000
_cell.length_c   1.000
_cell.angle_alpha   90.00
_cell.angle_beta   90.00
_cell.angle_gamma   90.00
#
_symmetry.space_group_name_H-M   'P 1'
#
loop_
_entity.id
_entity.type
_entity.pdbx_description
1 polymer ?
#
loop_
_entity_poly.entity_id
_entity_poly.type
_entity_poly.pdbx_seq_one_letter_code
_entity_poly.pdbx_strand_id
1 'polypeptide(L)'
;MSTSTKERRWLAFDTSTDVLSLAVARGDSVWTQTLPGGAQASSGLIPAVLAMLAEADMALASLDAIVFGRGPGSFTGLRTACAVAQGLAFGAGLPVLPVDTLMAVAEEARWAQEQAGLLDASADVTVLALLDARMDEVYSAAYRWQRAPAQTEGRWQETAPLQVGAPEKMARPEGARVLLAGNAFVAYGERLPVGERCLALPTAAALLRLAPALWAQG
;
A
#
# COMPACT_ATOMS: atom_id res chain seq x y z
N MET A 1 19.67 13.20 -28.21
CA MET A 1 20.22 13.12 -26.84
C MET A 1 19.23 12.30 -26.03
N SER A 2 19.54 11.03 -25.77
CA SER A 2 18.70 10.15 -24.98
C SER A 2 18.82 10.64 -23.53
N THR A 3 17.77 11.22 -22.98
CA THR A 3 17.67 11.48 -21.54
C THR A 3 17.56 10.11 -20.88
N SER A 4 18.68 9.59 -20.38
CA SER A 4 18.69 8.44 -19.50
C SER A 4 17.81 8.80 -18.30
N THR A 5 16.59 8.30 -18.28
CA THR A 5 15.73 8.43 -17.10
C THR A 5 16.45 7.69 -15.97
N LYS A 6 16.94 8.44 -14.98
CA LYS A 6 17.67 7.87 -13.84
C LYS A 6 16.79 6.76 -13.23
N GLU A 7 17.34 5.56 -13.19
CA GLU A 7 16.70 4.40 -12.60
C GLU A 7 16.42 4.67 -11.11
N ARG A 8 15.15 4.73 -10.74
CA ARG A 8 14.75 5.03 -9.36
C ARG A 8 15.02 3.84 -8.43
N ARG A 9 15.49 4.15 -7.23
CA ARG A 9 15.83 3.19 -6.19
C ARG A 9 15.02 3.52 -4.93
N TRP A 10 14.08 2.66 -4.59
CA TRP A 10 13.18 2.91 -3.48
C TRP A 10 13.16 1.74 -2.50
N LEU A 11 13.10 2.07 -1.22
CA LEU A 11 12.75 1.17 -0.14
C LEU A 11 11.31 1.42 0.25
N ALA A 12 10.49 0.38 0.39
CA ALA A 12 9.12 0.49 0.86
C ALA A 12 8.84 -0.51 1.98
N PHE A 13 8.02 -0.12 2.97
CA PHE A 13 7.52 -1.04 3.99
C PHE A 13 6.19 -0.58 4.59
N ASP A 14 5.41 -1.56 5.02
CA ASP A 14 4.18 -1.38 5.78
C ASP A 14 4.18 -2.33 6.98
N THR A 15 3.76 -1.82 8.13
CA THR A 15 3.61 -2.56 9.39
C THR A 15 2.26 -2.29 10.05
N SER A 16 1.30 -1.80 9.29
CA SER A 16 -0.02 -1.38 9.79
C SER A 16 -0.95 -2.53 10.16
N THR A 17 -0.58 -3.77 9.81
CA THR A 17 -1.36 -4.99 10.08
C THR A 17 -0.54 -6.00 10.90
N ASP A 18 -1.07 -7.21 11.08
CA ASP A 18 -0.33 -8.32 11.69
C ASP A 18 0.77 -8.89 10.76
N VAL A 19 0.96 -8.27 9.60
CA VAL A 19 1.99 -8.61 8.62
C VAL A 19 2.92 -7.41 8.43
N LEU A 20 4.22 -7.64 8.44
CA LEU A 20 5.23 -6.71 7.99
C LEU A 20 5.50 -7.00 6.51
N SER A 21 5.27 -6.04 5.65
CA SER A 21 5.60 -6.11 4.23
C SER A 21 6.79 -5.20 3.93
N LEU A 22 7.77 -5.71 3.21
CA LEU A 22 9.00 -5.02 2.86
C LEU A 22 9.27 -5.21 1.37
N ALA A 23 9.74 -4.15 0.70
CA ALA A 23 10.19 -4.22 -0.69
C ALA A 23 11.31 -3.22 -0.97
N VAL A 24 12.18 -3.58 -1.91
CA VAL A 24 13.19 -2.69 -2.49
C VAL A 24 13.01 -2.72 -4.00
N ALA A 25 13.11 -1.57 -4.65
CA ALA A 25 13.06 -1.46 -6.10
C ALA A 25 14.29 -0.76 -6.66
N ARG A 26 14.75 -1.24 -7.82
CA ARG A 26 15.74 -0.60 -8.68
C ARG A 26 15.26 -0.70 -10.13
N GLY A 27 14.77 0.40 -10.66
CA GLY A 27 14.07 0.40 -11.95
C GLY A 27 12.90 -0.57 -11.94
N ASP A 28 12.89 -1.54 -12.85
CA ASP A 28 11.86 -2.56 -12.98
C ASP A 28 12.10 -3.79 -12.08
N SER A 29 13.27 -3.88 -11.45
CA SER A 29 13.59 -4.99 -10.53
C SER A 29 13.02 -4.71 -9.14
N VAL A 30 12.28 -5.66 -8.59
CA VAL A 30 11.65 -5.55 -7.27
C VAL A 30 11.94 -6.80 -6.44
N TRP A 31 12.46 -6.58 -5.23
CA TRP A 31 12.63 -7.60 -4.19
C TRP A 31 11.57 -7.40 -3.13
N THR A 32 10.91 -8.45 -2.72
CA THR A 32 9.82 -8.39 -1.73
C THR A 32 10.01 -9.42 -0.64
N GLN A 33 9.61 -9.07 0.57
CA GLN A 33 9.61 -9.98 1.71
C GLN A 33 8.39 -9.72 2.60
N THR A 34 7.83 -10.80 3.12
CA THR A 34 6.74 -10.76 4.10
C THR A 34 7.20 -11.44 5.39
N LEU A 35 7.00 -10.77 6.51
CA LEU A 35 7.41 -11.22 7.84
C LEU A 35 6.24 -11.06 8.82
N PRO A 36 6.29 -11.72 10.00
CA PRO A 36 5.35 -11.43 11.08
C PRO A 36 5.42 -9.96 11.49
N GLY A 37 4.26 -9.32 11.57
CA GLY A 37 4.09 -7.94 12.00
C GLY A 37 3.79 -7.81 13.50
N GLY A 38 2.93 -6.85 13.86
CA GLY A 38 2.55 -6.60 15.23
C GLY A 38 3.75 -6.26 16.13
N ALA A 39 3.85 -6.91 17.27
CA ALA A 39 4.94 -6.66 18.24
C ALA A 39 6.35 -7.03 17.69
N GLN A 40 6.43 -7.96 16.75
CA GLN A 40 7.70 -8.40 16.18
C GLN A 40 8.25 -7.44 15.13
N ALA A 41 7.41 -6.59 14.54
CA ALA A 41 7.83 -5.63 13.52
C ALA A 41 8.95 -4.70 14.02
N SER A 42 8.91 -4.29 15.29
CA SER A 42 9.90 -3.35 15.85
C SER A 42 11.31 -3.91 15.91
N SER A 43 11.47 -5.21 16.14
CA SER A 43 12.78 -5.87 16.18
C SER A 43 13.21 -6.43 14.81
N GLY A 44 12.24 -6.74 13.94
CA GLY A 44 12.48 -7.40 12.65
C GLY A 44 12.74 -6.46 11.49
N LEU A 45 12.15 -5.26 11.48
CA LEU A 45 12.13 -4.39 10.30
C LEU A 45 13.54 -3.93 9.87
N ILE A 46 14.34 -3.39 10.77
CA ILE A 46 15.68 -2.88 10.41
C ILE A 46 16.60 -4.00 9.92
N PRO A 47 16.73 -5.15 10.61
CA PRO A 47 17.51 -6.27 10.09
C PRO A 47 17.06 -6.75 8.71
N ALA A 48 15.73 -6.83 8.48
CA ALA A 48 15.18 -7.23 7.19
C ALA A 48 15.51 -6.20 6.08
N VAL A 49 15.40 -4.91 6.36
CA VAL A 49 15.81 -3.85 5.42
C VAL A 49 17.27 -3.99 5.01
N LEU A 50 18.17 -4.17 5.98
CA LEU A 50 19.61 -4.29 5.69
C LEU A 50 19.92 -5.56 4.89
N ALA A 51 19.28 -6.68 5.21
CA ALA A 51 19.44 -7.93 4.47
C ALA A 51 18.94 -7.81 3.03
N MET A 52 17.75 -7.21 2.81
CA MET A 52 17.19 -7.03 1.46
C MET A 52 18.02 -6.04 0.62
N LEU A 53 18.54 -4.96 1.20
CA LEU A 53 19.44 -4.05 0.51
C LEU A 53 20.73 -4.76 0.08
N ALA A 54 21.29 -5.62 0.93
CA ALA A 54 22.46 -6.42 0.60
C ALA A 54 22.17 -7.42 -0.53
N GLU A 55 21.00 -8.09 -0.51
CA GLU A 55 20.56 -9.00 -1.59
C GLU A 55 20.39 -8.25 -2.92
N ALA A 56 19.86 -7.04 -2.90
CA ALA A 56 19.68 -6.20 -4.06
C ALA A 56 20.97 -5.50 -4.54
N ASP A 57 22.09 -5.72 -3.86
CA ASP A 57 23.37 -5.00 -4.08
C ASP A 57 23.19 -3.48 -4.09
N MET A 58 22.53 -2.96 -3.04
CA MET A 58 22.27 -1.54 -2.86
C MET A 58 22.69 -1.06 -1.47
N ALA A 59 23.30 0.12 -1.43
CA ALA A 59 23.54 0.83 -0.17
C ALA A 59 22.33 1.69 0.20
N LEU A 60 22.04 1.84 1.49
CA LEU A 60 20.94 2.71 1.96
C LEU A 60 21.08 4.15 1.40
N ALA A 61 22.29 4.71 1.41
CA ALA A 61 22.55 6.05 0.88
C ALA A 61 22.40 6.18 -0.65
N SER A 62 22.26 5.05 -1.37
CA SER A 62 22.03 5.06 -2.83
C SER A 62 20.56 5.12 -3.22
N LEU A 63 19.64 5.04 -2.26
CA LEU A 63 18.22 5.15 -2.49
C LEU A 63 17.82 6.58 -2.86
N ASP A 64 16.73 6.74 -3.57
CA ASP A 64 16.13 8.03 -3.89
C ASP A 64 15.09 8.46 -2.86
N ALA A 65 14.41 7.51 -2.23
CA ALA A 65 13.44 7.76 -1.15
C ALA A 65 13.10 6.49 -0.35
N ILE A 66 12.50 6.71 0.83
CA ILE A 66 11.87 5.68 1.65
C ILE A 66 10.35 5.89 1.62
N VAL A 67 9.62 4.88 1.17
CA VAL A 67 8.16 4.85 1.09
C VAL A 67 7.61 4.05 2.26
N PHE A 68 6.61 4.56 2.96
CA PHE A 68 6.04 3.82 4.10
C PHE A 68 4.53 4.03 4.25
N GLY A 69 3.85 3.02 4.76
CA GLY A 69 2.44 3.10 5.10
C GLY A 69 2.21 4.02 6.31
N ARG A 70 1.43 5.10 6.13
CA ARG A 70 1.15 6.08 7.18
C ARG A 70 -0.12 5.80 7.98
N GLY A 71 -0.80 4.69 7.67
CA GLY A 71 -2.07 4.32 8.28
C GLY A 71 -3.28 4.59 7.37
N PRO A 72 -4.48 4.24 7.88
CA PRO A 72 -4.77 3.73 9.22
C PRO A 72 -4.31 2.30 9.45
N GLY A 73 -4.26 1.87 10.73
CA GLY A 73 -3.91 0.51 11.09
C GLY A 73 -3.45 0.37 12.55
N SER A 74 -2.72 -0.69 12.84
CA SER A 74 -2.18 -0.99 14.15
C SER A 74 -1.34 0.16 14.72
N PHE A 75 -1.71 0.64 15.89
CA PHE A 75 -1.05 1.76 16.57
C PHE A 75 0.47 1.53 16.78
N THR A 76 0.84 0.33 17.22
CA THR A 76 2.26 -0.02 17.41
C THR A 76 2.97 -0.14 16.06
N GLY A 77 2.33 -0.76 15.09
CA GLY A 77 2.88 -0.90 13.75
C GLY A 77 3.16 0.45 13.09
N LEU A 78 2.18 1.36 13.09
CA LEU A 78 2.35 2.69 12.49
C LEU A 78 3.48 3.50 13.13
N ARG A 79 3.65 3.41 14.45
CA ARG A 79 4.79 4.05 15.15
C ARG A 79 6.12 3.44 14.74
N THR A 80 6.17 2.11 14.60
CA THR A 80 7.37 1.40 14.12
C THR A 80 7.73 1.86 12.72
N ALA A 81 6.78 1.86 11.77
CA ALA A 81 7.03 2.34 10.41
C ALA A 81 7.54 3.78 10.40
N CYS A 82 6.85 4.68 11.11
CA CYS A 82 7.22 6.09 11.17
C CYS A 82 8.63 6.29 11.76
N ALA A 83 8.92 5.68 12.91
CA ALA A 83 10.21 5.82 13.58
C ALA A 83 11.36 5.27 12.74
N VAL A 84 11.18 4.11 12.10
CA VAL A 84 12.20 3.50 11.23
C VAL A 84 12.38 4.33 9.97
N ALA A 85 11.30 4.80 9.32
CA ALA A 85 11.39 5.67 8.15
C ALA A 85 12.17 6.94 8.47
N GLN A 86 11.84 7.60 9.57
CA GLN A 86 12.55 8.82 10.02
C GLN A 86 14.01 8.55 10.35
N GLY A 87 14.31 7.49 11.09
CA GLY A 87 15.69 7.16 11.48
C GLY A 87 16.58 6.85 10.28
N LEU A 88 16.11 6.00 9.37
CA LEU A 88 16.84 5.66 8.15
C LEU A 88 17.00 6.86 7.21
N ALA A 89 15.92 7.63 7.01
CA ALA A 89 15.94 8.82 6.17
C ALA A 89 16.89 9.89 6.70
N PHE A 90 16.84 10.16 8.00
CA PHE A 90 17.75 11.13 8.64
C PHE A 90 19.21 10.68 8.55
N GLY A 91 19.49 9.40 8.83
CA GLY A 91 20.86 8.86 8.79
C GLY A 91 21.47 8.84 7.40
N ALA A 92 20.67 8.71 6.34
CA ALA A 92 21.13 8.64 4.96
C ALA A 92 20.87 9.91 4.15
N GLY A 93 20.26 10.95 4.73
CA GLY A 93 19.91 12.19 4.02
C GLY A 93 18.84 11.99 2.94
N LEU A 94 17.90 11.06 3.15
CA LEU A 94 16.88 10.69 2.17
C LEU A 94 15.54 11.35 2.47
N PRO A 95 14.75 11.66 1.45
CA PRO A 95 13.35 12.03 1.63
C PRO A 95 12.48 10.78 1.98
N VAL A 96 11.33 11.04 2.58
CA VAL A 96 10.30 10.04 2.86
C VAL A 96 9.04 10.32 2.08
N LEU A 97 8.35 9.26 1.65
CA LEU A 97 7.05 9.33 0.98
C LEU A 97 6.03 8.54 1.80
N PRO A 98 5.16 9.21 2.57
CA PRO A 98 4.09 8.54 3.28
C PRO A 98 2.93 8.21 2.32
N VAL A 99 2.41 6.98 2.41
CA VAL A 99 1.31 6.50 1.57
C VAL A 99 0.16 6.02 2.45
N ASP A 100 -1.07 6.35 2.07
CA ASP A 100 -2.26 5.86 2.77
C ASP A 100 -2.38 4.35 2.68
N THR A 101 -2.50 3.69 3.83
CA THR A 101 -2.61 2.24 3.93
C THR A 101 -3.84 1.70 3.17
N LEU A 102 -4.98 2.38 3.24
CA LEU A 102 -6.18 1.96 2.50
C LEU A 102 -6.02 2.12 0.98
N MET A 103 -5.27 3.13 0.52
CA MET A 103 -4.91 3.24 -0.89
C MET A 103 -4.00 2.08 -1.34
N ALA A 104 -3.07 1.67 -0.50
CA ALA A 104 -2.23 0.50 -0.78
C ALA A 104 -3.05 -0.80 -0.84
N VAL A 105 -4.07 -0.97 0.02
CA VAL A 105 -5.03 -2.08 -0.06
C VAL A 105 -5.81 -2.05 -1.38
N ALA A 106 -6.27 -0.86 -1.80
CA ALA A 106 -6.99 -0.71 -3.06
C ALA A 106 -6.11 -1.07 -4.27
N GLU A 107 -4.87 -0.60 -4.29
CA GLU A 107 -3.91 -0.93 -5.35
C GLU A 107 -3.55 -2.41 -5.37
N GLU A 108 -3.36 -3.03 -4.21
CA GLU A 108 -3.06 -4.46 -4.14
C GLU A 108 -4.22 -5.30 -4.69
N ALA A 109 -5.45 -4.97 -4.31
CA ALA A 109 -6.63 -5.66 -4.82
C ALA A 109 -6.80 -5.50 -6.33
N ARG A 110 -6.65 -4.28 -6.85
CA ARG A 110 -6.72 -4.00 -8.29
C ARG A 110 -5.68 -4.82 -9.06
N TRP A 111 -4.44 -4.76 -8.59
CA TRP A 111 -3.32 -5.47 -9.22
C TRP A 111 -3.52 -6.99 -9.18
N ALA A 112 -3.95 -7.55 -8.06
CA ALA A 112 -4.23 -8.98 -7.93
C ALA A 112 -5.34 -9.44 -8.91
N GLN A 113 -6.42 -8.65 -9.05
CA GLN A 113 -7.49 -8.93 -10.01
C GLN A 113 -7.01 -8.85 -11.47
N GLU A 114 -6.14 -7.91 -11.78
CA GLU A 114 -5.52 -7.78 -13.09
C GLU A 114 -4.61 -8.99 -13.41
N GLN A 115 -3.74 -9.39 -12.47
CA GLN A 115 -2.87 -10.55 -12.64
C GLN A 115 -3.66 -11.86 -12.78
N ALA A 116 -4.82 -11.97 -12.14
CA ALA A 116 -5.72 -13.10 -12.26
C ALA A 116 -6.54 -13.11 -13.57
N GLY A 117 -6.42 -12.07 -14.41
CA GLY A 117 -7.22 -11.91 -15.62
C GLY A 117 -8.70 -11.61 -15.37
N LEU A 118 -9.05 -11.23 -14.14
CA LEU A 118 -10.41 -10.90 -13.73
C LEU A 118 -10.75 -9.42 -13.93
N LEU A 119 -9.74 -8.57 -14.09
CA LEU A 119 -9.85 -7.15 -14.37
C LEU A 119 -8.97 -6.81 -15.56
N ASP A 120 -9.54 -6.13 -16.55
CA ASP A 120 -8.75 -5.55 -17.63
C ASP A 120 -7.97 -4.34 -17.12
N ALA A 121 -6.71 -4.22 -17.53
CA ALA A 121 -5.81 -3.12 -17.10
C ALA A 121 -6.36 -1.72 -17.49
N SER A 122 -7.23 -1.64 -18.50
CA SER A 122 -7.89 -0.41 -18.94
C SER A 122 -9.24 -0.15 -18.26
N ALA A 123 -9.76 -1.11 -17.49
CA ALA A 123 -11.09 -0.99 -16.91
C ALA A 123 -11.10 -0.02 -15.71
N ASP A 124 -12.11 0.83 -15.66
CA ASP A 124 -12.44 1.61 -14.47
C ASP A 124 -12.94 0.67 -13.37
N VAL A 125 -12.39 0.83 -12.18
CA VAL A 125 -12.83 0.09 -10.99
C VAL A 125 -12.89 1.01 -9.78
N THR A 126 -13.94 0.88 -8.98
CA THR A 126 -14.04 1.51 -7.66
C THR A 126 -13.72 0.45 -6.60
N VAL A 127 -12.81 0.77 -5.69
CA VAL A 127 -12.43 -0.12 -4.59
C VAL A 127 -12.84 0.51 -3.28
N LEU A 128 -13.66 -0.18 -2.51
CA LEU A 128 -13.89 0.12 -1.10
C LEU A 128 -12.89 -0.68 -0.28
N ALA A 129 -11.86 0.00 0.21
CA ALA A 129 -10.85 -0.59 1.09
C ALA A 129 -11.39 -0.68 2.52
N LEU A 130 -11.26 -1.85 3.16
CA LEU A 130 -11.88 -2.19 4.45
C LEU A 130 -10.86 -2.92 5.32
N LEU A 131 -10.30 -2.26 6.31
CA LEU A 131 -9.40 -2.89 7.28
C LEU A 131 -10.07 -2.99 8.66
N ASP A 132 -9.86 -4.12 9.32
CA ASP A 132 -10.28 -4.32 10.71
C ASP A 132 -9.60 -3.30 11.62
N ALA A 133 -10.41 -2.43 12.25
CA ALA A 133 -9.94 -1.41 13.19
C ALA A 133 -9.95 -1.91 14.64
N ARG A 134 -10.33 -3.19 14.86
CA ARG A 134 -10.61 -3.78 16.15
C ARG A 134 -11.82 -3.13 16.84
N MET A 135 -12.18 -3.58 18.03
CA MET A 135 -13.24 -3.00 18.86
C MET A 135 -14.60 -2.87 18.13
N ASP A 136 -14.89 -3.81 17.23
CA ASP A 136 -16.11 -3.83 16.42
C ASP A 136 -16.21 -2.66 15.42
N GLU A 137 -15.06 -2.19 14.92
CA GLU A 137 -14.96 -1.10 13.97
C GLU A 137 -14.15 -1.48 12.73
N VAL A 138 -14.36 -0.72 11.65
CA VAL A 138 -13.71 -0.87 10.36
C VAL A 138 -13.16 0.47 9.91
N TYR A 139 -11.89 0.52 9.52
CA TYR A 139 -11.36 1.61 8.70
C TYR A 139 -11.81 1.42 7.26
N SER A 140 -12.38 2.45 6.65
CA SER A 140 -12.79 2.40 5.25
C SER A 140 -12.46 3.69 4.51
N ALA A 141 -12.15 3.54 3.22
CA ALA A 141 -12.08 4.62 2.25
C ALA A 141 -12.40 4.06 0.86
N ALA A 142 -12.90 4.88 -0.03
CA ALA A 142 -13.17 4.46 -1.40
C ALA A 142 -12.30 5.20 -2.40
N TYR A 143 -11.76 4.44 -3.34
CA TYR A 143 -10.88 4.94 -4.39
C TYR A 143 -11.38 4.46 -5.75
N ARG A 144 -11.32 5.32 -6.75
CA ARG A 144 -11.60 4.97 -8.14
C ARG A 144 -10.31 4.98 -8.95
N TRP A 145 -10.04 3.86 -9.60
CA TRP A 145 -9.00 3.76 -10.61
C TRP A 145 -9.57 4.12 -11.97
N GLN A 146 -8.88 5.00 -12.67
CA GLN A 146 -9.25 5.44 -14.01
C GLN A 146 -8.01 5.48 -14.88
N ARG A 147 -8.16 4.99 -16.10
CA ARG A 147 -7.14 5.13 -17.15
C ARG A 147 -7.70 5.98 -18.27
N ALA A 148 -7.13 7.14 -18.46
CA ALA A 148 -7.52 7.97 -19.60
C ALA A 148 -7.08 7.29 -20.93
N PRO A 149 -7.90 7.35 -22.01
CA PRO A 149 -7.62 6.65 -23.28
C PRO A 149 -6.27 6.97 -23.92
N ALA A 150 -5.66 8.12 -23.57
CA ALA A 150 -4.36 8.58 -24.10
C ALA A 150 -3.20 8.40 -23.10
N GLN A 151 -3.44 7.83 -21.91
CA GLN A 151 -2.43 7.67 -20.89
C GLN A 151 -2.01 6.21 -20.74
N THR A 152 -0.71 5.98 -20.65
CA THR A 152 -0.15 4.65 -20.37
C THR A 152 -0.38 4.22 -18.91
N GLU A 153 -0.50 5.19 -18.01
CA GLU A 153 -0.69 4.97 -16.58
C GLU A 153 -2.07 5.42 -16.13
N GLY A 154 -2.71 4.61 -15.30
CA GLY A 154 -3.96 4.97 -14.65
C GLY A 154 -3.72 5.82 -13.40
N ARG A 155 -4.79 6.41 -12.87
CA ARG A 155 -4.75 7.24 -11.67
C ARG A 155 -5.79 6.81 -10.66
N TRP A 156 -5.40 6.85 -9.39
CA TRP A 156 -6.31 6.73 -8.28
C TRP A 156 -6.91 8.10 -7.93
N GLN A 157 -8.20 8.11 -7.69
CA GLN A 157 -8.95 9.25 -7.14
C GLN A 157 -9.68 8.77 -5.89
N GLU A 158 -9.49 9.46 -4.76
CA GLU A 158 -10.32 9.24 -3.59
C GLU A 158 -11.76 9.70 -3.88
N THR A 159 -12.73 8.83 -3.66
CA THR A 159 -14.16 9.08 -3.87
C THR A 159 -14.96 9.14 -2.56
N ALA A 160 -14.44 8.51 -1.50
CA ALA A 160 -14.91 8.67 -0.15
C ALA A 160 -13.71 8.69 0.81
N PRO A 161 -13.62 9.67 1.71
CA PRO A 161 -12.47 9.83 2.60
C PRO A 161 -12.40 8.72 3.65
N LEU A 162 -11.24 8.62 4.29
CA LEU A 162 -11.05 7.75 5.45
C LEU A 162 -12.12 8.01 6.51
N GLN A 163 -12.76 6.95 6.93
CA GLN A 163 -13.66 6.92 8.08
C GLN A 163 -13.40 5.67 8.93
N VAL A 164 -13.84 5.72 10.18
CA VAL A 164 -13.87 4.58 11.11
C VAL A 164 -15.27 4.47 11.70
N GLY A 165 -15.76 3.27 11.86
CA GLY A 165 -17.07 3.03 12.46
C GLY A 165 -17.53 1.58 12.38
N ALA A 166 -18.72 1.33 12.89
CA ALA A 166 -19.31 -0.02 12.90
C ALA A 166 -19.45 -0.58 11.47
N PRO A 167 -19.26 -1.90 11.27
CA PRO A 167 -19.32 -2.53 9.96
C PRO A 167 -20.61 -2.24 9.17
N GLU A 168 -21.74 -2.16 9.85
CA GLU A 168 -23.06 -1.90 9.25
C GLU A 168 -23.22 -0.48 8.69
N LYS A 169 -22.35 0.43 9.11
CA LYS A 169 -22.34 1.82 8.61
C LYS A 169 -21.52 2.00 7.36
N MET A 170 -20.76 0.98 6.96
CA MET A 170 -19.93 1.02 5.76
C MET A 170 -20.84 0.98 4.52
N ALA A 171 -20.86 2.07 3.74
CA ALA A 171 -21.65 2.15 2.54
C ALA A 171 -20.86 1.63 1.32
N ARG A 172 -21.51 0.80 0.50
CA ARG A 172 -20.96 0.43 -0.80
C ARG A 172 -20.96 1.64 -1.71
N PRO A 173 -19.80 2.04 -2.29
CA PRO A 173 -19.75 3.17 -3.22
C PRO A 173 -20.50 2.84 -4.52
N GLU A 174 -20.88 3.89 -5.24
CA GLU A 174 -21.40 3.78 -6.59
C GLU A 174 -20.27 3.49 -7.59
N GLY A 175 -20.62 2.79 -8.68
CA GLY A 175 -19.68 2.48 -9.75
C GLY A 175 -20.14 1.31 -10.59
N ALA A 176 -19.68 1.26 -11.85
CA ALA A 176 -20.00 0.17 -12.76
C ALA A 176 -19.41 -1.17 -12.28
N ARG A 177 -18.20 -1.13 -11.74
CA ARG A 177 -17.56 -2.24 -11.06
C ARG A 177 -17.04 -1.79 -9.69
N VAL A 178 -17.45 -2.50 -8.64
CA VAL A 178 -17.07 -2.20 -7.26
C VAL A 178 -16.49 -3.45 -6.61
N LEU A 179 -15.23 -3.34 -6.16
CA LEU A 179 -14.55 -4.33 -5.34
C LEU A 179 -14.57 -3.89 -3.87
N LEU A 180 -14.81 -4.84 -3.00
CA LEU A 180 -14.66 -4.69 -1.55
C LEU A 180 -13.32 -5.36 -1.19
N ALA A 181 -12.32 -4.59 -0.78
CA ALA A 181 -10.96 -5.08 -0.58
C ALA A 181 -10.49 -4.90 0.86
N GLY A 182 -9.77 -5.87 1.40
CA GLY A 182 -9.19 -5.77 2.73
C GLY A 182 -9.29 -7.05 3.54
N ASN A 183 -9.12 -6.94 4.85
CA ASN A 183 -9.17 -8.06 5.80
C ASN A 183 -10.40 -8.03 6.73
N ALA A 184 -11.21 -6.99 6.69
CA ALA A 184 -12.37 -6.83 7.58
C ALA A 184 -13.42 -7.94 7.41
N PHE A 185 -13.44 -8.64 6.26
CA PHE A 185 -14.37 -9.73 5.99
C PHE A 185 -14.23 -10.92 6.94
N VAL A 186 -13.00 -11.16 7.43
CA VAL A 186 -12.73 -12.28 8.35
C VAL A 186 -13.43 -12.07 9.69
N ALA A 187 -13.44 -10.82 10.17
CA ALA A 187 -14.04 -10.49 11.46
C ALA A 187 -15.55 -10.21 11.36
N TYR A 188 -16.00 -9.56 10.27
CA TYR A 188 -17.33 -8.94 10.22
C TYR A 188 -18.29 -9.56 9.20
N GLY A 189 -17.80 -10.37 8.28
CA GLY A 189 -18.63 -11.20 7.40
C GLY A 189 -19.78 -10.46 6.73
N GLU A 190 -21.01 -10.91 7.03
CA GLU A 190 -22.25 -10.37 6.45
C GLU A 190 -22.65 -8.99 6.97
N ARG A 191 -22.03 -8.51 8.04
CA ARG A 191 -22.25 -7.15 8.56
C ARG A 191 -21.68 -6.06 7.65
N LEU A 192 -20.81 -6.45 6.71
CA LEU A 192 -20.26 -5.57 5.69
C LEU A 192 -21.13 -5.53 4.43
N PRO A 193 -21.03 -4.49 3.60
CA PRO A 193 -21.79 -4.39 2.37
C PRO A 193 -21.66 -5.61 1.47
N VAL A 194 -22.71 -5.89 0.71
CA VAL A 194 -22.72 -6.97 -0.28
C VAL A 194 -21.95 -6.54 -1.53
N GLY A 195 -21.07 -7.41 -2.04
CA GLY A 195 -20.28 -7.14 -3.24
C GLY A 195 -19.19 -8.17 -3.50
N GLU A 196 -18.48 -7.99 -4.59
CA GLU A 196 -17.30 -8.79 -4.93
C GLU A 196 -16.19 -8.51 -3.90
N ARG A 197 -15.72 -9.56 -3.22
CA ARG A 197 -14.75 -9.45 -2.12
C ARG A 197 -13.37 -9.90 -2.59
N CYS A 198 -12.37 -9.10 -2.27
CA CYS A 198 -10.96 -9.40 -2.51
C CYS A 198 -10.18 -9.30 -1.19
N LEU A 199 -9.64 -10.41 -0.71
CA LEU A 199 -8.75 -10.37 0.44
C LEU A 199 -7.45 -9.67 0.02
N ALA A 200 -7.17 -8.53 0.61
CA ALA A 200 -5.98 -7.73 0.33
C ALA A 200 -5.44 -7.10 1.61
N LEU A 201 -4.13 -7.03 1.70
CA LEU A 201 -3.41 -6.31 2.76
C LEU A 201 -2.57 -5.21 2.12
N PRO A 202 -2.18 -4.17 2.88
CA PRO A 202 -1.23 -3.20 2.38
C PRO A 202 0.13 -3.86 2.20
N THR A 203 0.59 -3.95 0.97
CA THR A 203 1.90 -4.53 0.66
C THR A 203 2.90 -3.44 0.32
N ALA A 204 4.17 -3.66 0.62
CA ALA A 204 5.25 -2.79 0.18
C ALA A 204 5.35 -2.72 -1.34
N ALA A 205 4.98 -3.78 -2.06
CA ALA A 205 4.88 -3.78 -3.51
C ALA A 205 3.79 -2.83 -4.01
N ALA A 206 2.63 -2.76 -3.35
CA ALA A 206 1.59 -1.79 -3.66
C ALA A 206 2.06 -0.35 -3.40
N LEU A 207 2.79 -0.12 -2.29
CA LEU A 207 3.40 1.19 -2.02
C LEU A 207 4.34 1.60 -3.15
N LEU A 208 5.18 0.69 -3.65
CA LEU A 208 6.09 0.95 -4.77
C LEU A 208 5.35 1.25 -6.07
N ARG A 209 4.23 0.58 -6.36
CA ARG A 209 3.41 0.88 -7.55
C ARG A 209 2.74 2.26 -7.47
N LEU A 210 2.35 2.69 -6.28
CA LEU A 210 1.77 4.02 -6.03
C LEU A 210 2.81 5.14 -6.01
N ALA A 211 4.03 4.84 -5.60
CA ALA A 211 5.05 5.83 -5.32
C ALA A 211 5.39 6.76 -6.49
N PRO A 212 5.51 6.32 -7.77
CA PRO A 212 5.82 7.22 -8.87
C PRO A 212 4.81 8.35 -9.06
N ALA A 213 3.52 8.01 -9.01
CA ALA A 213 2.45 8.98 -9.18
C ALA A 213 2.35 9.95 -8.00
N LEU A 214 2.50 9.44 -6.76
CA LEU A 214 2.48 10.26 -5.55
C LEU A 214 3.71 11.17 -5.46
N TRP A 215 4.88 10.67 -5.82
CA TRP A 215 6.10 11.46 -5.86
C TRP A 215 6.04 12.63 -6.84
N ALA A 216 5.35 12.46 -7.97
CA ALA A 216 5.18 13.50 -8.96
C ALA A 216 4.23 14.63 -8.52
N GLN A 217 3.46 14.42 -7.47
CA GLN A 217 2.51 15.40 -6.92
C GLN A 217 3.15 16.33 -5.87
N GLY A 218 4.34 16.03 -5.36
CA GLY A 218 5.11 16.83 -4.39
C GLY A 218 5.05 16.27 -3.00
#